data_9ed5f03e36e7e78576861c1f569ecbc6
#
_entry.id   9ed5f03e36e7e78576861c1f569ecbc6
#
_cell.length_a   1.000
_cell.length_b   1.000
_cell.length_c   1.000
_cell.angle_alpha   90.00
_cell.angle_beta   90.00
_cell.angle_gamma   90.00
#
_symmetry.space_group_name_H-M   'P 1'
#
loop_
_entity.id
_entity.type
_entity.pdbx_description
1 polymer ?
#
loop_
_entity_poly.entity_id
_entity_poly.type
_entity_poly.pdbx_seq_one_letter_code
_entity_poly.pdbx_strand_id
1 'polypeptide(L)'
;MRTLLRLLPLLLLLVTPALADGPHRLALQISDNDPDKMNAVLNVAANVSKYYSDKGEEVEIAIVAFNAGLHMLREDTSPVKPRISGFTKSMPNVSFKACQNTIDAMGKRENKEIPIVANADHVPAGVVTLIELGEKGWTIVRP
;
A
#
# COMPACT_ATOMS: atom_id res chain seq x y z
N MET A 1 37.08 2.38 66.27
CA MET A 1 35.78 2.37 65.58
C MET A 1 36.02 2.36 64.06
N ARG A 2 35.84 1.21 63.43
CA ARG A 2 36.06 1.02 61.99
C ARG A 2 34.69 1.09 61.27
N THR A 3 34.43 2.18 60.60
CA THR A 3 33.23 2.39 59.80
C THR A 3 33.36 1.64 58.45
N LEU A 4 32.64 0.51 58.29
CA LEU A 4 32.53 -0.19 57.03
C LEU A 4 31.58 0.56 56.10
N LEU A 5 32.13 1.22 55.11
CA LEU A 5 31.37 1.84 54.01
C LEU A 5 30.91 0.71 53.05
N ARG A 6 29.62 0.34 53.11
CA ARG A 6 29.01 -0.63 52.19
C ARG A 6 28.74 0.04 50.85
N LEU A 7 29.57 -0.22 49.85
CA LEU A 7 29.32 0.10 48.44
C LEU A 7 28.20 -0.80 47.93
N LEU A 8 27.04 -0.22 47.72
CA LEU A 8 25.91 -0.87 47.02
C LEU A 8 26.15 -0.76 45.52
N PRO A 9 26.27 -1.85 44.76
CA PRO A 9 26.40 -1.75 43.31
C PRO A 9 25.07 -1.31 42.72
N LEU A 10 25.05 -0.13 42.11
CA LEU A 10 23.94 0.38 41.31
C LEU A 10 23.84 -0.45 40.00
N LEU A 11 22.92 -1.42 39.98
CA LEU A 11 22.63 -2.22 38.81
C LEU A 11 21.89 -1.34 37.77
N LEU A 12 22.65 -0.80 36.82
CA LEU A 12 22.09 -0.02 35.69
C LEU A 12 21.39 -0.98 34.75
N LEU A 13 20.05 -1.10 34.85
CA LEU A 13 19.20 -1.79 33.88
C LEU A 13 19.26 -1.03 32.56
N LEU A 14 20.07 -1.53 31.63
CA LEU A 14 20.04 -1.11 30.23
C LEU A 14 18.71 -1.56 29.61
N VAL A 15 17.72 -0.69 29.67
CA VAL A 15 16.49 -0.84 28.88
C VAL A 15 16.88 -0.58 27.43
N THR A 16 17.18 -1.65 26.67
CA THR A 16 17.27 -1.55 25.21
C THR A 16 15.87 -1.23 24.69
N PRO A 17 15.66 -0.11 23.96
CA PRO A 17 14.40 0.08 23.28
C PRO A 17 14.23 -1.08 22.28
N ALA A 18 13.18 -1.87 22.43
CA ALA A 18 12.75 -2.77 21.38
C ALA A 18 12.50 -1.89 20.14
N LEU A 19 13.31 -2.07 19.10
CA LEU A 19 13.01 -1.50 17.80
C LEU A 19 11.67 -2.09 17.41
N ALA A 20 10.61 -1.29 17.49
CA ALA A 20 9.34 -1.67 16.90
C ALA A 20 9.64 -1.91 15.42
N ASP A 21 9.46 -3.15 14.96
CA ASP A 21 9.50 -3.45 13.53
C ASP A 21 8.51 -2.48 12.87
N GLY A 22 8.99 -1.74 11.84
CA GLY A 22 8.13 -0.81 11.11
C GLY A 22 6.93 -1.53 10.49
N PRO A 23 5.97 -0.81 9.89
CA PRO A 23 4.76 -1.41 9.34
C PRO A 23 5.11 -2.48 8.31
N HIS A 24 4.30 -3.53 8.25
CA HIS A 24 4.33 -4.47 7.14
C HIS A 24 4.00 -3.73 5.84
N ARG A 25 4.59 -4.14 4.71
CA ARG A 25 4.48 -3.41 3.44
C ARG A 25 4.13 -4.34 2.30
N LEU A 26 2.99 -4.09 1.66
CA LEU A 26 2.46 -4.90 0.57
C LEU A 26 2.14 -4.03 -0.64
N ALA A 27 2.73 -4.34 -1.79
CA ALA A 27 2.34 -3.79 -3.08
C ALA A 27 1.54 -4.83 -3.88
N LEU A 28 0.32 -4.49 -4.26
CA LEU A 28 -0.54 -5.28 -5.11
C LEU A 28 -0.54 -4.70 -6.52
N GLN A 29 -0.27 -5.52 -7.53
CA GLN A 29 -0.33 -5.04 -8.92
C GLN A 29 -1.60 -5.50 -9.62
N ILE A 30 -2.14 -4.64 -10.49
CA ILE A 30 -3.21 -4.96 -11.42
C ILE A 30 -2.88 -4.43 -12.82
N SER A 31 -2.82 -5.34 -13.80
CA SER A 31 -2.52 -5.00 -15.20
C SER A 31 -3.59 -5.47 -16.16
N ASP A 32 -4.64 -6.12 -15.67
CA ASP A 32 -5.72 -6.70 -16.45
C ASP A 32 -7.02 -5.88 -16.31
N ASN A 33 -7.77 -5.70 -17.40
CA ASN A 33 -9.12 -5.16 -17.37
C ASN A 33 -10.14 -6.27 -17.11
N ASP A 34 -10.09 -6.84 -15.93
CA ASP A 34 -10.93 -7.96 -15.50
C ASP A 34 -11.57 -7.62 -14.15
N PRO A 35 -12.90 -7.47 -14.06
CA PRO A 35 -13.59 -7.13 -12.82
C PRO A 35 -13.35 -8.12 -11.69
N ASP A 36 -13.20 -9.41 -11.97
CA ASP A 36 -12.96 -10.42 -10.94
C ASP A 36 -11.56 -10.26 -10.34
N LYS A 37 -10.56 -9.98 -11.17
CA LYS A 37 -9.19 -9.66 -10.69
C LYS A 37 -9.13 -8.35 -9.92
N MET A 38 -9.86 -7.32 -10.36
CA MET A 38 -9.97 -6.06 -9.61
C MET A 38 -10.60 -6.28 -8.24
N ASN A 39 -11.64 -7.12 -8.16
CA ASN A 39 -12.24 -7.51 -6.90
C ASN A 39 -11.31 -8.36 -6.04
N ALA A 40 -10.52 -9.28 -6.64
CA ALA A 40 -9.52 -10.07 -5.93
C ALA A 40 -8.46 -9.18 -5.26
N VAL A 41 -7.93 -8.19 -5.99
CA VAL A 41 -6.97 -7.20 -5.44
C VAL A 41 -7.55 -6.50 -4.22
N LEU A 42 -8.79 -6.01 -4.30
CA LEU A 42 -9.46 -5.33 -3.18
C LEU A 42 -9.73 -6.29 -2.01
N ASN A 43 -10.09 -7.54 -2.30
CA ASN A 43 -10.29 -8.55 -1.25
C ASN A 43 -8.98 -8.86 -0.51
N VAL A 44 -7.86 -9.01 -1.25
CA VAL A 44 -6.54 -9.24 -0.63
C VAL A 44 -6.16 -8.05 0.25
N ALA A 45 -6.31 -6.81 -0.24
CA ALA A 45 -6.02 -5.63 0.55
C ALA A 45 -6.84 -5.58 1.84
N ALA A 46 -8.16 -5.84 1.78
CA ALA A 46 -9.03 -5.86 2.94
C ALA A 46 -8.65 -6.96 3.94
N ASN A 47 -8.39 -8.18 3.45
CA ASN A 47 -8.04 -9.33 4.30
C ASN A 47 -6.69 -9.13 5.00
N VAL A 48 -5.69 -8.61 4.29
CA VAL A 48 -4.38 -8.32 4.87
C VAL A 48 -4.47 -7.21 5.91
N SER A 49 -5.20 -6.12 5.60
CA SER A 49 -5.43 -5.04 6.57
C SER A 49 -6.11 -5.55 7.83
N LYS A 50 -7.16 -6.36 7.68
CA LYS A 50 -7.86 -6.96 8.82
C LYS A 50 -6.95 -7.86 9.65
N TYR A 51 -6.18 -8.73 9.01
CA TYR A 51 -5.28 -9.67 9.70
C TYR A 51 -4.28 -8.96 10.61
N TYR A 52 -3.61 -7.91 10.11
CA TYR A 52 -2.65 -7.16 10.93
C TYR A 52 -3.34 -6.27 11.96
N SER A 53 -4.48 -5.67 11.62
CA SER A 53 -5.28 -4.90 12.58
C SER A 53 -5.73 -5.75 13.77
N ASP A 54 -6.18 -6.99 13.52
CA ASP A 54 -6.59 -7.94 14.59
C ASP A 54 -5.42 -8.30 15.53
N LYS A 55 -4.19 -8.17 15.06
CA LYS A 55 -2.96 -8.36 15.86
C LYS A 55 -2.44 -7.09 16.53
N GLY A 56 -3.03 -5.93 16.23
CA GLY A 56 -2.52 -4.64 16.67
C GLY A 56 -1.22 -4.23 15.96
N GLU A 57 -0.94 -4.81 14.79
CA GLU A 57 0.21 -4.52 13.95
C GLU A 57 -0.18 -3.61 12.79
N GLU A 58 0.73 -2.75 12.35
CA GLU A 58 0.49 -1.84 11.23
C GLU A 58 0.87 -2.49 9.89
N VAL A 59 0.09 -2.19 8.85
CA VAL A 59 0.40 -2.56 7.46
C VAL A 59 0.10 -1.41 6.52
N GLU A 60 1.02 -1.13 5.59
CA GLU A 60 0.85 -0.22 4.47
C GLU A 60 0.61 -1.03 3.19
N ILE A 61 -0.41 -0.68 2.42
CA ILE A 61 -0.74 -1.37 1.17
C ILE A 61 -0.80 -0.36 0.03
N ALA A 62 -0.08 -0.64 -1.06
CA ALA A 62 -0.14 0.12 -2.29
C ALA A 62 -0.74 -0.74 -3.40
N ILE A 63 -1.81 -0.29 -4.05
CA ILE A 63 -2.39 -0.94 -5.23
C ILE A 63 -1.93 -0.16 -6.46
N VAL A 64 -1.09 -0.80 -7.30
CA VAL A 64 -0.49 -0.19 -8.49
C VAL A 64 -1.20 -0.69 -9.74
N ALA A 65 -1.91 0.21 -10.41
CA ALA A 65 -2.68 -0.07 -11.62
C ALA A 65 -1.99 0.50 -12.87
N PHE A 66 -1.76 -0.35 -13.86
CA PHE A 66 -1.13 0.01 -15.12
C PHE A 66 -1.65 -0.83 -16.29
N ASN A 67 -1.31 -0.49 -17.52
CA ASN A 67 -1.85 -1.13 -18.73
C ASN A 67 -3.39 -1.22 -18.66
N ALA A 68 -3.98 -2.33 -19.07
CA ALA A 68 -5.42 -2.53 -19.03
C ALA A 68 -6.00 -2.47 -17.60
N GLY A 69 -5.20 -2.76 -16.58
CA GLY A 69 -5.60 -2.66 -15.17
C GLY A 69 -5.89 -1.23 -14.69
N LEU A 70 -5.45 -0.20 -15.43
CA LEU A 70 -5.78 1.19 -15.12
C LEU A 70 -7.29 1.46 -15.13
N HIS A 71 -8.09 0.65 -15.86
CA HIS A 71 -9.55 0.75 -15.82
C HIS A 71 -10.13 0.62 -14.41
N MET A 72 -9.44 -0.06 -13.49
CA MET A 72 -9.82 -0.12 -12.08
C MET A 72 -9.93 1.29 -11.44
N LEU A 73 -9.05 2.21 -11.83
CA LEU A 73 -8.95 3.55 -11.25
C LEU A 73 -9.58 4.65 -12.13
N ARG A 74 -10.18 4.30 -13.24
CA ARG A 74 -10.86 5.29 -14.11
C ARG A 74 -12.21 5.68 -13.50
N GLU A 75 -12.47 6.99 -13.44
CA GLU A 75 -13.73 7.53 -12.92
C GLU A 75 -14.92 7.16 -13.83
N ASP A 76 -14.67 7.06 -15.16
CA ASP A 76 -15.71 6.80 -16.17
C ASP A 76 -16.00 5.32 -16.40
N THR A 77 -15.04 4.40 -16.21
CA THR A 77 -15.20 2.99 -16.62
C THR A 77 -14.95 1.96 -15.52
N SER A 78 -14.53 2.37 -14.32
CA SER A 78 -14.22 1.41 -13.25
C SER A 78 -15.46 0.63 -12.78
N PRO A 79 -15.44 -0.72 -12.89
CA PRO A 79 -16.53 -1.55 -12.38
C PRO A 79 -16.51 -1.66 -10.84
N VAL A 80 -15.44 -1.25 -10.19
CA VAL A 80 -15.23 -1.35 -8.73
C VAL A 80 -15.17 0.01 -8.03
N LYS A 81 -15.52 1.10 -8.72
CA LYS A 81 -15.49 2.46 -8.18
C LYS A 81 -16.17 2.62 -6.80
N PRO A 82 -17.36 2.05 -6.53
CA PRO A 82 -17.98 2.15 -5.22
C PRO A 82 -17.11 1.52 -4.10
N ARG A 83 -16.42 0.43 -4.39
CA ARG A 83 -15.51 -0.22 -3.45
C ARG A 83 -14.28 0.64 -3.18
N ILE A 84 -13.66 1.23 -4.21
CA ILE A 84 -12.54 2.14 -4.06
C ILE A 84 -12.92 3.33 -3.16
N SER A 85 -14.10 3.92 -3.38
CA SER A 85 -14.61 4.99 -2.51
C SER A 85 -14.79 4.54 -1.06
N GLY A 86 -15.23 3.30 -0.84
CA GLY A 86 -15.30 2.68 0.50
C GLY A 86 -13.93 2.55 1.16
N PHE A 87 -12.93 2.07 0.43
CA PHE A 87 -11.55 1.94 0.92
C PHE A 87 -10.99 3.29 1.37
N THR A 88 -11.17 4.34 0.57
CA THR A 88 -10.70 5.69 0.91
C THR A 88 -11.25 6.19 2.24
N LYS A 89 -12.48 5.83 2.57
CA LYS A 89 -13.15 6.27 3.78
C LYS A 89 -12.79 5.45 5.02
N SER A 90 -12.54 4.15 4.85
CA SER A 90 -12.44 3.19 5.96
C SER A 90 -11.05 2.57 6.12
N MET A 91 -10.16 2.69 5.13
CA MET A 91 -8.86 2.01 5.09
C MET A 91 -7.75 2.99 4.68
N PRO A 92 -7.35 3.92 5.56
CA PRO A 92 -6.33 4.94 5.24
C PRO A 92 -4.94 4.36 4.99
N ASN A 93 -4.72 3.11 5.37
CA ASN A 93 -3.49 2.35 5.12
C ASN A 93 -3.40 1.77 3.69
N VAL A 94 -4.46 1.93 2.86
CA VAL A 94 -4.47 1.48 1.46
C VAL A 94 -4.39 2.70 0.53
N SER A 95 -3.38 2.73 -0.32
CA SER A 95 -3.17 3.75 -1.35
C SER A 95 -3.34 3.17 -2.75
N PHE A 96 -3.84 3.99 -3.67
CA PHE A 96 -4.00 3.64 -5.09
C PHE A 96 -3.01 4.43 -5.93
N LYS A 97 -2.30 3.75 -6.84
CA LYS A 97 -1.28 4.35 -7.72
C LYS A 97 -1.67 4.15 -9.18
N ALA A 98 -1.94 5.24 -9.89
CA ALA A 98 -2.32 5.26 -11.29
C ALA A 98 -1.09 5.56 -12.18
N CYS A 99 -0.76 4.68 -13.11
CA CYS A 99 0.38 4.80 -14.01
C CYS A 99 0.16 5.92 -15.04
N GLN A 100 0.94 7.01 -14.97
CA GLN A 100 0.84 8.14 -15.90
C GLN A 100 1.12 7.74 -17.35
N ASN A 101 2.15 6.92 -17.58
CA ASN A 101 2.42 6.41 -18.93
C ASN A 101 1.19 5.70 -19.55
N THR A 102 0.43 4.97 -18.74
CA THR A 102 -0.79 4.31 -19.19
C THR A 102 -1.92 5.32 -19.44
N ILE A 103 -2.07 6.31 -18.56
CA ILE A 103 -3.05 7.40 -18.72
C ILE A 103 -2.81 8.10 -20.06
N ASP A 104 -1.56 8.49 -20.32
CA ASP A 104 -1.17 9.18 -21.54
C ASP A 104 -1.41 8.33 -22.81
N ALA A 105 -1.07 7.04 -22.74
CA ALA A 105 -1.28 6.11 -23.85
C ALA A 105 -2.77 5.89 -24.14
N MET A 106 -3.60 5.76 -23.11
CA MET A 106 -5.05 5.66 -23.25
C MET A 106 -5.64 6.96 -23.81
N GLY A 107 -5.20 8.12 -23.29
CA GLY A 107 -5.64 9.43 -23.74
C GLY A 107 -5.39 9.64 -25.24
N LYS A 108 -4.19 9.28 -25.72
CA LYS A 108 -3.85 9.32 -27.15
C LYS A 108 -4.74 8.38 -27.98
N ARG A 109 -4.97 7.16 -27.51
CA ARG A 109 -5.78 6.16 -28.22
C ARG A 109 -7.26 6.54 -28.27
N GLU A 110 -7.79 7.09 -27.17
CA GLU A 110 -9.20 7.47 -27.06
C GLU A 110 -9.48 8.91 -27.49
N ASN A 111 -8.43 9.68 -27.82
CA ASN A 111 -8.49 11.10 -28.17
C ASN A 111 -9.28 11.94 -27.14
N LYS A 112 -9.05 11.67 -25.87
CA LYS A 112 -9.66 12.39 -24.74
C LYS A 112 -8.78 12.31 -23.50
N GLU A 113 -9.04 13.18 -22.54
CA GLU A 113 -8.49 13.06 -21.20
C GLU A 113 -9.09 11.84 -20.48
N ILE A 114 -8.24 11.07 -19.79
CA ILE A 114 -8.66 9.90 -19.03
C ILE A 114 -8.92 10.32 -17.58
N PRO A 115 -10.18 10.34 -17.14
CA PRO A 115 -10.48 10.74 -15.78
C PRO A 115 -10.09 9.64 -14.79
N ILE A 116 -9.32 10.00 -13.77
CA ILE A 116 -8.88 9.10 -12.69
C ILE A 116 -9.60 9.47 -11.41
N VAL A 117 -9.94 8.47 -10.60
CA VAL A 117 -10.58 8.69 -9.29
C VAL A 117 -9.70 9.60 -8.42
N ALA A 118 -10.32 10.55 -7.72
CA ALA A 118 -9.63 11.64 -7.03
C ALA A 118 -8.66 11.17 -5.91
N ASN A 119 -8.85 9.96 -5.39
CA ASN A 119 -8.05 9.37 -4.33
C ASN A 119 -6.91 8.48 -4.82
N ALA A 120 -6.64 8.45 -6.12
CA ALA A 120 -5.48 7.76 -6.68
C ALA A 120 -4.33 8.75 -6.93
N ASP A 121 -3.14 8.40 -6.47
CA ASP A 121 -1.93 9.14 -6.75
C ASP A 121 -1.42 8.78 -8.16
N HIS A 122 -1.02 9.79 -8.92
CA HIS A 122 -0.37 9.58 -10.20
C HIS A 122 1.11 9.24 -9.99
N VAL A 123 1.56 8.14 -10.58
CA VAL A 123 2.97 7.74 -10.58
C VAL A 123 3.50 7.72 -12.01
N PRO A 124 4.76 8.09 -12.25
CA PRO A 124 5.31 8.20 -13.62
C PRO A 124 5.16 6.89 -14.42
N ALA A 125 5.49 5.75 -13.80
CA ALA A 125 5.41 4.44 -14.43
C ALA A 125 5.10 3.36 -13.38
N GLY A 126 4.04 2.57 -13.58
CA GLY A 126 3.58 1.58 -12.59
C GLY A 126 4.63 0.51 -12.27
N VAL A 127 5.32 -0.03 -13.30
CA VAL A 127 6.36 -1.05 -13.08
C VAL A 127 7.59 -0.47 -12.37
N VAL A 128 7.99 0.76 -12.69
CA VAL A 128 9.09 1.45 -11.98
C VAL A 128 8.71 1.64 -10.51
N THR A 129 7.48 2.07 -10.24
CA THR A 129 6.97 2.18 -8.87
C THR A 129 7.05 0.85 -8.11
N LEU A 130 6.69 -0.28 -8.75
CA LEU A 130 6.82 -1.60 -8.13
C LEU A 130 8.28 -1.95 -7.82
N ILE A 131 9.22 -1.66 -8.73
CA ILE A 131 10.65 -1.87 -8.49
C ILE A 131 11.11 -1.06 -7.28
N GLU A 132 10.82 0.24 -7.25
CA GLU A 132 11.20 1.13 -6.15
C GLU A 132 10.59 0.74 -4.81
N LEU A 133 9.34 0.25 -4.81
CA LEU A 133 8.72 -0.30 -3.61
C LEU A 133 9.44 -1.57 -3.15
N GLY A 134 9.77 -2.49 -4.08
CA GLY A 134 10.53 -3.70 -3.77
C GLY A 134 11.91 -3.39 -3.17
N GLU A 135 12.63 -2.42 -3.72
CA GLU A 135 13.92 -1.95 -3.19
C GLU A 135 13.80 -1.34 -1.77
N LYS A 136 12.61 -0.82 -1.42
CA LYS A 136 12.28 -0.31 -0.08
C LYS A 136 11.72 -1.40 0.86
N GLY A 137 11.81 -2.66 0.48
CA GLY A 137 11.40 -3.80 1.30
C GLY A 137 9.91 -4.14 1.26
N TRP A 138 9.17 -3.67 0.26
CA TRP A 138 7.78 -4.07 0.05
C TRP A 138 7.69 -5.47 -0.57
N THR A 139 6.75 -6.26 -0.07
CA THR A 139 6.38 -7.53 -0.72
C THR A 139 5.46 -7.22 -1.91
N ILE A 140 5.79 -7.74 -3.09
CA ILE A 140 5.00 -7.49 -4.31
C ILE A 140 4.21 -8.75 -4.65
N VAL A 141 2.89 -8.59 -4.80
CA VAL A 141 1.97 -9.70 -5.13
C VAL A 141 1.08 -9.29 -6.29
N ARG A 142 0.82 -10.25 -7.17
CA ARG A 142 -0.21 -10.20 -8.20
C ARG A 142 -1.29 -11.22 -7.85
N PRO A 143 -2.47 -10.77 -7.34
CA PRO A 143 -3.60 -11.65 -7.03
C PRO A 143 -4.25 -12.24 -8.29
#